data_247a2f0d5fca694a5503e7c0e680fdcc
#
_entry.id   247a2f0d5fca694a5503e7c0e680fdcc
#
_cell.length_a   1.000
_cell.length_b   1.000
_cell.length_c   1.000
_cell.angle_alpha   90.00
_cell.angle_beta   90.00
_cell.angle_gamma   90.00
#
_symmetry.space_group_name_H-M   'P 1'
#
loop_
_entity.id
_entity.type
_entity.pdbx_description
1 polymer ?
#
loop_
_entity_poly.entity_id
_entity_poly.type
_entity_poly.pdbx_seq_one_letter_code
_entity_poly.pdbx_strand_id
1 'polypeptide(L)'
;MFTILAGVLGGLGLFLFGMNMMGNGLQKAAGNRLKQMIGALTTNKYIGVVVGAIVTMLVQSSSATTVMVVGFVNAGLMSLYQAIGVIMGANIGTTITAQLVAFKLTDIAPFVIAAGVALQLASKKRKHQEIAEVLIGFGILFLGMKTMSSVLKPLSHTPAFEQMITGLSNPFMGIAVGFIITAIVQSSSATTGLLLAIASTGVLGLDAAFPILFGQNIGTCVTAMISSVGASRTARRAAMMHLLFNLAGTAIFMIFLYTLPIVDWITSLSAGDVQRQIANAHSLFNITNTLLLLPFSALFVKAVERIIPVKEDEYQFKIVKYLDRRIISETPEIAIGLAGKEVLRMGKIVRENLSTAMEAVQEADAEKIRLVIENEKIINNLNHDITTYLIDLSQQDVSDQSQVRIQALMNAITDIERVGDHAENISELAQYRIDNEVSFSETAQKELKHIYDMVFMTYRTSLDAIKTVDRSLMEQVEVVEAQVDQLEKEYRKAHISRLNKGLCEPRAGIIFLELISNLERVSDHAMNIAALVDESDYTVA
;
A
#
# COMPACT_ATOMS: atom_id res chain seq x y z
N MET A 1 17.41 -25.10 -32.36
CA MET A 1 16.89 -23.76 -32.00
C MET A 1 15.64 -23.83 -31.14
N PHE A 2 14.61 -24.61 -31.51
CA PHE A 2 13.39 -24.78 -30.68
C PHE A 2 13.67 -25.29 -29.25
N THR A 3 14.48 -26.32 -29.08
CA THR A 3 14.83 -26.92 -27.78
C THR A 3 15.58 -25.93 -26.87
N ILE A 4 16.43 -25.08 -27.46
CA ILE A 4 17.17 -24.04 -26.74
C ILE A 4 16.20 -22.97 -26.25
N LEU A 5 15.35 -22.46 -27.15
CA LEU A 5 14.34 -21.46 -26.79
C LEU A 5 13.37 -21.99 -25.71
N ALA A 6 12.89 -23.23 -25.86
CA ALA A 6 12.03 -23.89 -24.88
C ALA A 6 12.72 -24.05 -23.52
N GLY A 7 14.01 -24.41 -23.52
CA GLY A 7 14.78 -24.56 -22.27
C GLY A 7 15.09 -23.24 -21.59
N VAL A 8 15.39 -22.17 -22.35
CA VAL A 8 15.59 -20.82 -21.77
C VAL A 8 14.27 -20.28 -21.23
N LEU A 9 13.18 -20.34 -22.01
CA LEU A 9 11.87 -19.84 -21.58
C LEU A 9 11.30 -20.67 -20.41
N GLY A 10 11.43 -22.00 -20.47
CA GLY A 10 11.00 -22.88 -19.38
C GLY A 10 11.82 -22.68 -18.10
N GLY A 11 13.14 -22.54 -18.23
CA GLY A 11 14.03 -22.23 -17.11
C GLY A 11 13.76 -20.85 -16.51
N LEU A 12 13.50 -19.83 -17.34
CA LEU A 12 13.09 -18.51 -16.90
C LEU A 12 11.72 -18.54 -16.21
N GLY A 13 10.77 -19.30 -16.77
CA GLY A 13 9.46 -19.51 -16.13
C GLY A 13 9.57 -20.13 -14.74
N LEU A 14 10.38 -21.18 -14.58
CA LEU A 14 10.66 -21.79 -13.26
C LEU A 14 11.37 -20.81 -12.33
N PHE A 15 12.35 -20.06 -12.83
CA PHE A 15 13.05 -19.05 -12.02
C PHE A 15 12.09 -18.00 -11.48
N LEU A 16 11.23 -17.43 -12.35
CA LEU A 16 10.23 -16.44 -11.98
C LEU A 16 9.19 -17.00 -11.01
N PHE A 17 8.69 -18.20 -11.28
CA PHE A 17 7.72 -18.86 -10.41
C PHE A 17 8.30 -19.11 -9.01
N GLY A 18 9.53 -19.66 -8.95
CA GLY A 18 10.22 -19.89 -7.70
C GLY A 18 10.49 -18.60 -6.92
N MET A 19 10.89 -17.52 -7.63
CA MET A 19 11.10 -16.21 -7.03
C MET A 19 9.81 -15.63 -6.46
N ASN A 20 8.70 -15.67 -7.19
CA ASN A 20 7.41 -15.18 -6.73
C ASN A 20 6.90 -16.00 -5.53
N MET A 21 7.01 -17.33 -5.59
CA MET A 21 6.63 -18.21 -4.49
C MET A 21 7.45 -17.93 -3.22
N MET A 22 8.77 -17.78 -3.36
CA MET A 22 9.65 -17.40 -2.25
C MET A 22 9.28 -16.03 -1.68
N GLY A 23 9.05 -15.03 -2.55
CA GLY A 23 8.66 -13.68 -2.16
C GLY A 23 7.32 -13.65 -1.42
N ASN A 24 6.32 -14.38 -1.90
CA ASN A 24 5.01 -14.50 -1.25
C ASN A 24 5.13 -15.13 0.13
N GLY A 25 5.90 -16.21 0.27
CA GLY A 25 6.16 -16.84 1.55
C GLY A 25 6.87 -15.91 2.55
N LEU A 26 7.87 -15.15 2.09
CA LEU A 26 8.57 -14.13 2.90
C LEU A 26 7.62 -12.99 3.31
N GLN A 27 6.79 -12.51 2.40
CA GLN A 27 5.82 -11.45 2.64
C GLN A 27 4.76 -11.88 3.66
N LYS A 28 4.20 -13.10 3.50
CA LYS A 28 3.25 -13.70 4.47
C LYS A 28 3.90 -13.84 5.85
N ALA A 29 5.13 -14.35 5.92
CA ALA A 29 5.87 -14.53 7.17
C ALA A 29 6.24 -13.19 7.85
N ALA A 30 6.48 -12.14 7.08
CA ALA A 30 6.75 -10.79 7.59
C ALA A 30 5.48 -10.13 8.18
N GLY A 31 4.31 -10.38 7.60
CA GLY A 31 2.98 -9.98 8.10
C GLY A 31 2.91 -8.57 8.68
N ASN A 32 2.51 -8.46 9.95
CA ASN A 32 2.37 -7.18 10.66
C ASN A 32 3.66 -6.37 10.80
N ARG A 33 4.84 -7.02 10.78
CA ARG A 33 6.13 -6.29 10.83
C ARG A 33 6.35 -5.46 9.58
N LEU A 34 5.97 -5.98 8.40
CA LEU A 34 6.02 -5.23 7.16
C LEU A 34 5.16 -3.95 7.24
N LYS A 35 3.97 -4.07 7.84
CA LYS A 35 3.05 -2.96 8.07
C LYS A 35 3.63 -1.89 9.02
N GLN A 36 4.23 -2.31 10.14
CA GLN A 36 4.90 -1.40 11.09
C GLN A 36 6.09 -0.68 10.46
N MET A 37 6.87 -1.39 9.63
CA MET A 37 7.98 -0.79 8.90
C MET A 37 7.53 0.28 7.92
N ILE A 38 6.40 0.05 7.23
CA ILE A 38 5.80 1.03 6.32
C ILE A 38 5.30 2.25 7.10
N GLY A 39 4.77 2.10 8.31
CA GLY A 39 4.45 3.21 9.20
C GLY A 39 5.68 4.07 9.56
N ALA A 40 6.86 3.45 9.69
CA ALA A 40 8.12 4.15 9.94
C ALA A 40 8.68 4.89 8.71
N LEU A 41 8.17 4.65 7.49
CA LEU A 41 8.57 5.34 6.25
C LEU A 41 8.32 6.85 6.28
N THR A 42 7.49 7.32 7.20
CA THR A 42 7.08 8.73 7.29
C THR A 42 8.02 9.61 8.12
N THR A 43 9.13 9.06 8.68
CA THR A 43 9.97 9.82 9.62
C THR A 43 11.04 10.69 8.93
N ASN A 44 11.92 10.09 8.11
CA ASN A 44 12.92 10.84 7.34
C ASN A 44 13.52 10.00 6.20
N LYS A 45 14.25 10.64 5.26
CA LYS A 45 14.84 9.98 4.09
C LYS A 45 15.88 8.90 4.40
N TYR A 46 16.61 9.00 5.51
CA TYR A 46 17.65 8.02 5.88
C TYR A 46 17.02 6.73 6.40
N ILE A 47 16.01 6.86 7.25
CA ILE A 47 15.20 5.72 7.68
C ILE A 47 14.47 5.13 6.47
N GLY A 48 13.99 5.98 5.55
CA GLY A 48 13.39 5.56 4.28
C GLY A 48 14.30 4.63 3.48
N VAL A 49 15.61 4.90 3.38
CA VAL A 49 16.57 4.02 2.69
C VAL A 49 16.62 2.63 3.35
N VAL A 50 16.77 2.58 4.67
CA VAL A 50 16.86 1.32 5.41
C VAL A 50 15.57 0.51 5.25
N VAL A 51 14.43 1.15 5.47
CA VAL A 51 13.12 0.49 5.36
C VAL A 51 12.84 0.09 3.91
N GLY A 52 13.14 0.93 2.92
CA GLY A 52 13.00 0.60 1.51
C GLY A 52 13.84 -0.62 1.11
N ALA A 53 15.08 -0.71 1.62
CA ALA A 53 15.93 -1.88 1.39
C ALA A 53 15.35 -3.15 2.02
N ILE A 54 14.90 -3.09 3.29
CA ILE A 54 14.35 -4.25 3.98
C ILE A 54 13.00 -4.68 3.37
N VAL A 55 12.12 -3.72 3.08
CA VAL A 55 10.82 -4.02 2.43
C VAL A 55 11.05 -4.71 1.09
N THR A 56 11.93 -4.16 0.24
CA THR A 56 12.23 -4.77 -1.07
C THR A 56 12.88 -6.14 -0.93
N MET A 57 13.75 -6.34 0.05
CA MET A 57 14.34 -7.65 0.35
C MET A 57 13.27 -8.68 0.75
N LEU A 58 12.26 -8.27 1.53
CA LEU A 58 11.17 -9.16 1.96
C LEU A 58 10.17 -9.42 0.83
N VAL A 59 9.78 -8.37 0.10
CA VAL A 59 8.82 -8.45 -1.02
C VAL A 59 9.46 -9.06 -2.27
N GLN A 60 10.80 -9.05 -2.38
CA GLN A 60 11.58 -9.50 -3.55
C GLN A 60 11.24 -8.76 -4.85
N SER A 61 10.67 -7.55 -4.74
CA SER A 61 10.25 -6.72 -5.89
C SER A 61 10.44 -5.24 -5.60
N SER A 62 11.45 -4.63 -6.23
CA SER A 62 11.62 -3.16 -6.16
C SER A 62 10.56 -2.42 -6.96
N SER A 63 10.02 -3.04 -8.01
CA SER A 63 8.91 -2.48 -8.78
C SER A 63 7.66 -2.35 -7.88
N ALA A 64 7.28 -3.41 -7.15
CA ALA A 64 6.17 -3.38 -6.20
C ALA A 64 6.41 -2.33 -5.11
N THR A 65 7.61 -2.29 -4.50
CA THR A 65 7.97 -1.28 -3.50
C THR A 65 7.85 0.14 -4.06
N THR A 66 8.32 0.39 -5.29
CA THR A 66 8.26 1.73 -5.89
C THR A 66 6.83 2.12 -6.28
N VAL A 67 6.04 1.19 -6.83
CA VAL A 67 4.60 1.42 -7.11
C VAL A 67 3.84 1.77 -5.82
N MET A 68 4.12 1.06 -4.73
CA MET A 68 3.58 1.37 -3.41
C MET A 68 3.97 2.79 -2.94
N VAL A 69 5.24 3.19 -3.09
CA VAL A 69 5.70 4.55 -2.76
C VAL A 69 4.97 5.59 -3.61
N VAL A 70 4.82 5.36 -4.92
CA VAL A 70 4.04 6.22 -5.82
C VAL A 70 2.59 6.33 -5.33
N GLY A 71 1.98 5.23 -4.89
CA GLY A 71 0.64 5.21 -4.30
C GLY A 71 0.55 6.03 -3.01
N PHE A 72 1.52 5.88 -2.08
CA PHE A 72 1.55 6.68 -0.84
C PHE A 72 1.73 8.17 -1.10
N VAL A 73 2.58 8.53 -2.05
CA VAL A 73 2.75 9.92 -2.47
C VAL A 73 1.46 10.43 -3.11
N ASN A 74 0.79 9.61 -3.93
CA ASN A 74 -0.50 9.94 -4.53
C ASN A 74 -1.60 10.19 -3.49
N ALA A 75 -1.60 9.39 -2.42
CA ALA A 75 -2.52 9.51 -1.29
C ALA A 75 -2.14 10.64 -0.29
N GLY A 76 -1.01 11.32 -0.50
CA GLY A 76 -0.51 12.35 0.42
C GLY A 76 -0.03 11.79 1.78
N LEU A 77 0.22 10.48 1.85
CA LEU A 77 0.75 9.80 3.06
C LEU A 77 2.27 9.95 3.18
N MET A 78 2.93 10.29 2.07
CA MET A 78 4.37 10.41 2.00
C MET A 78 4.75 11.63 1.15
N SER A 79 5.72 12.41 1.64
CA SER A 79 6.31 13.52 0.88
C SER A 79 7.33 13.00 -0.14
N LEU A 80 7.66 13.82 -1.16
CA LEU A 80 8.71 13.50 -2.13
C LEU A 80 10.09 13.28 -1.46
N TYR A 81 10.38 14.02 -0.38
CA TYR A 81 11.63 13.87 0.37
C TYR A 81 11.74 12.55 1.12
N GLN A 82 10.62 11.97 1.55
CA GLN A 82 10.57 10.65 2.17
C GLN A 82 10.63 9.57 1.08
N ALA A 83 9.87 9.75 0.01
CA ALA A 83 9.77 8.82 -1.12
C ALA A 83 11.14 8.53 -1.76
N ILE A 84 11.98 9.55 -1.95
CA ILE A 84 13.29 9.34 -2.58
C ILE A 84 14.19 8.41 -1.74
N GLY A 85 14.14 8.50 -0.41
CA GLY A 85 14.89 7.59 0.46
C GLY A 85 14.45 6.14 0.26
N VAL A 86 13.13 5.89 0.24
CA VAL A 86 12.58 4.53 0.05
C VAL A 86 12.92 3.98 -1.32
N ILE A 87 12.81 4.80 -2.37
CA ILE A 87 13.16 4.42 -3.76
C ILE A 87 14.64 4.03 -3.86
N MET A 88 15.54 4.83 -3.28
CA MET A 88 16.97 4.52 -3.23
C MET A 88 17.24 3.22 -2.45
N GLY A 89 16.55 3.03 -1.32
CA GLY A 89 16.63 1.82 -0.53
C GLY A 89 16.11 0.58 -1.28
N ALA A 90 15.03 0.72 -2.03
CA ALA A 90 14.48 -0.35 -2.85
C ALA A 90 15.49 -0.88 -3.89
N ASN A 91 16.27 0.01 -4.50
CA ASN A 91 17.34 -0.40 -5.41
C ASN A 91 18.42 -1.23 -4.68
N ILE A 92 18.80 -0.86 -3.45
CA ILE A 92 19.72 -1.66 -2.63
C ILE A 92 19.09 -3.03 -2.33
N GLY A 93 17.81 -3.07 -1.90
CA GLY A 93 17.11 -4.30 -1.55
C GLY A 93 17.05 -5.32 -2.68
N THR A 94 16.91 -4.85 -3.94
CA THR A 94 16.92 -5.71 -5.14
C THR A 94 18.23 -6.50 -5.29
N THR A 95 19.35 -5.98 -4.83
CA THR A 95 20.65 -6.64 -4.98
C THR A 95 20.77 -7.95 -4.20
N ILE A 96 19.94 -8.12 -3.16
CA ILE A 96 19.90 -9.35 -2.35
C ILE A 96 19.53 -10.56 -3.21
N THR A 97 18.62 -10.41 -4.18
CA THR A 97 18.28 -11.51 -5.12
C THR A 97 19.51 -11.97 -5.89
N ALA A 98 20.30 -11.03 -6.44
CA ALA A 98 21.56 -11.37 -7.13
C ALA A 98 22.57 -12.06 -6.20
N GLN A 99 22.69 -11.59 -4.96
CA GLN A 99 23.57 -12.20 -3.95
C GLN A 99 23.12 -13.64 -3.62
N LEU A 100 21.83 -13.88 -3.42
CA LEU A 100 21.28 -15.21 -3.16
C LEU A 100 21.58 -16.16 -4.33
N VAL A 101 21.29 -15.72 -5.55
CA VAL A 101 21.50 -16.53 -6.76
C VAL A 101 22.99 -16.87 -6.97
N ALA A 102 23.90 -15.95 -6.64
CA ALA A 102 25.33 -16.14 -6.79
C ALA A 102 25.95 -17.16 -5.80
N PHE A 103 25.20 -17.69 -4.81
CA PHE A 103 25.68 -18.74 -3.91
C PHE A 103 25.82 -20.13 -4.57
N LYS A 104 25.39 -20.32 -5.83
CA LYS A 104 25.51 -21.60 -6.57
C LYS A 104 24.91 -22.80 -5.84
N LEU A 105 23.75 -22.63 -5.24
CA LEU A 105 23.07 -23.67 -4.46
C LEU A 105 22.26 -24.65 -5.33
N THR A 106 22.59 -24.72 -6.62
CA THR A 106 21.88 -25.57 -7.60
C THR A 106 21.89 -27.05 -7.27
N ASP A 107 22.95 -27.54 -6.61
CA ASP A 107 23.07 -28.98 -6.30
C ASP A 107 22.27 -29.37 -5.07
N ILE A 108 22.01 -28.44 -4.15
CA ILE A 108 21.16 -28.68 -2.97
C ILE A 108 19.69 -28.33 -3.22
N ALA A 109 19.35 -27.67 -4.31
CA ALA A 109 18.00 -27.24 -4.63
C ALA A 109 16.96 -28.38 -4.55
N PRO A 110 17.21 -29.60 -5.07
CA PRO A 110 16.24 -30.70 -4.95
C PRO A 110 15.97 -31.09 -3.49
N PHE A 111 16.98 -31.06 -2.63
CA PHE A 111 16.81 -31.37 -1.21
C PHE A 111 16.03 -30.29 -0.48
N VAL A 112 16.22 -29.03 -0.84
CA VAL A 112 15.47 -27.88 -0.29
C VAL A 112 14.00 -27.98 -0.69
N ILE A 113 13.71 -28.33 -1.95
CA ILE A 113 12.33 -28.58 -2.41
C ILE A 113 11.72 -29.73 -1.60
N ALA A 114 12.41 -30.85 -1.48
CA ALA A 114 11.92 -32.02 -0.74
C ALA A 114 11.63 -31.68 0.73
N ALA A 115 12.51 -30.92 1.39
CA ALA A 115 12.29 -30.45 2.76
C ALA A 115 11.09 -29.51 2.87
N GLY A 116 10.93 -28.58 1.92
CA GLY A 116 9.77 -27.69 1.85
C GLY A 116 8.46 -28.44 1.67
N VAL A 117 8.41 -29.38 0.72
CA VAL A 117 7.22 -30.22 0.49
C VAL A 117 6.91 -31.10 1.70
N ALA A 118 7.93 -31.72 2.33
CA ALA A 118 7.74 -32.50 3.54
C ALA A 118 7.15 -31.65 4.68
N LEU A 119 7.64 -30.42 4.87
CA LEU A 119 7.12 -29.49 5.87
C LEU A 119 5.67 -29.08 5.56
N GLN A 120 5.34 -28.85 4.28
CA GLN A 120 4.01 -28.48 3.82
C GLN A 120 2.98 -29.60 4.09
N LEU A 121 3.38 -30.85 3.86
CA LEU A 121 2.52 -32.02 4.08
C LEU A 121 2.42 -32.40 5.56
N ALA A 122 3.50 -32.23 6.34
CA ALA A 122 3.55 -32.63 7.74
C ALA A 122 2.86 -31.66 8.71
N SER A 123 2.64 -30.42 8.33
CA SER A 123 2.12 -29.39 9.24
C SER A 123 1.06 -28.50 8.60
N LYS A 124 -0.08 -28.36 9.30
CA LYS A 124 -1.14 -27.39 8.95
C LYS A 124 -0.95 -26.02 9.60
N LYS A 125 0.11 -25.85 10.42
CA LYS A 125 0.36 -24.56 11.07
C LYS A 125 0.80 -23.54 10.01
N ARG A 126 0.12 -22.39 9.96
CA ARG A 126 0.35 -21.30 9.01
C ARG A 126 1.83 -20.94 8.86
N LYS A 127 2.54 -20.72 9.97
CA LYS A 127 3.97 -20.40 9.96
C LYS A 127 4.83 -21.45 9.26
N HIS A 128 4.48 -22.73 9.39
CA HIS A 128 5.19 -23.81 8.70
C HIS A 128 4.87 -23.84 7.21
N GLN A 129 3.63 -23.51 6.82
CA GLN A 129 3.23 -23.39 5.42
C GLN A 129 3.99 -22.24 4.74
N GLU A 130 4.10 -21.08 5.39
CA GLU A 130 4.86 -19.93 4.90
C GLU A 130 6.35 -20.26 4.71
N ILE A 131 6.97 -20.96 5.67
CA ILE A 131 8.36 -21.43 5.55
C ILE A 131 8.51 -22.47 4.43
N ALA A 132 7.54 -23.38 4.29
CA ALA A 132 7.53 -24.36 3.22
C ALA A 132 7.48 -23.70 1.85
N GLU A 133 6.62 -22.68 1.68
CA GLU A 133 6.50 -21.88 0.47
C GLU A 133 7.83 -21.21 0.11
N VAL A 134 8.53 -20.63 1.09
CA VAL A 134 9.87 -20.04 0.90
C VAL A 134 10.88 -21.09 0.44
N LEU A 135 10.93 -22.26 1.08
CA LEU A 135 11.88 -23.32 0.74
C LEU A 135 11.62 -23.88 -0.66
N ILE A 136 10.37 -24.18 -0.99
CA ILE A 136 10.00 -24.71 -2.30
C ILE A 136 10.33 -23.68 -3.38
N GLY A 137 9.90 -22.40 -3.18
CA GLY A 137 10.18 -21.32 -4.11
C GLY A 137 11.67 -21.11 -4.35
N PHE A 138 12.47 -21.12 -3.28
CA PHE A 138 13.93 -21.04 -3.36
C PHE A 138 14.53 -22.19 -4.19
N GLY A 139 14.10 -23.43 -3.94
CA GLY A 139 14.62 -24.57 -4.69
C GLY A 139 14.22 -24.55 -6.17
N ILE A 140 12.96 -24.16 -6.49
CA ILE A 140 12.46 -24.02 -7.86
C ILE A 140 13.24 -22.93 -8.62
N LEU A 141 13.55 -21.80 -7.96
CA LEU A 141 14.35 -20.71 -8.52
C LEU A 141 15.72 -21.25 -9.01
N PHE A 142 16.44 -22.01 -8.18
CA PHE A 142 17.73 -22.60 -8.56
C PHE A 142 17.61 -23.68 -9.64
N LEU A 143 16.52 -24.44 -9.64
CA LEU A 143 16.24 -25.41 -10.69
C LEU A 143 16.03 -24.71 -12.04
N GLY A 144 15.27 -23.61 -12.06
CA GLY A 144 15.09 -22.77 -13.24
C GLY A 144 16.42 -22.22 -13.77
N MET A 145 17.27 -21.70 -12.89
CA MET A 145 18.61 -21.23 -13.26
C MET A 145 19.50 -22.33 -13.81
N LYS A 146 19.48 -23.52 -13.17
CA LYS A 146 20.23 -24.70 -13.68
C LYS A 146 19.77 -25.09 -15.07
N THR A 147 18.45 -25.09 -15.32
CA THR A 147 17.86 -25.37 -16.63
C THR A 147 18.33 -24.36 -17.68
N MET A 148 18.26 -23.06 -17.40
CA MET A 148 18.76 -22.03 -18.32
C MET A 148 20.24 -22.22 -18.62
N SER A 149 21.08 -22.35 -17.59
CA SER A 149 22.52 -22.50 -17.74
C SER A 149 22.90 -23.75 -18.54
N SER A 150 22.22 -24.88 -18.33
CA SER A 150 22.50 -26.13 -19.04
C SER A 150 22.21 -26.05 -20.56
N VAL A 151 21.20 -25.28 -20.92
CA VAL A 151 20.80 -25.09 -22.32
C VAL A 151 21.65 -24.01 -23.01
N LEU A 152 22.09 -22.98 -22.27
CA LEU A 152 22.93 -21.91 -22.80
C LEU A 152 24.40 -22.36 -22.98
N LYS A 153 24.90 -23.30 -22.17
CA LYS A 153 26.28 -23.76 -22.19
C LYS A 153 26.74 -24.31 -23.55
N PRO A 154 25.98 -25.15 -24.29
CA PRO A 154 26.37 -25.56 -25.65
C PRO A 154 26.37 -24.39 -26.65
N LEU A 155 25.48 -23.41 -26.43
CA LEU A 155 25.36 -22.25 -27.35
C LEU A 155 26.56 -21.29 -27.20
N SER A 156 27.15 -21.21 -26.01
CA SER A 156 28.28 -20.31 -25.72
C SER A 156 29.51 -20.56 -26.58
N HIS A 157 29.65 -21.74 -27.15
CA HIS A 157 30.77 -22.10 -28.03
C HIS A 157 30.46 -21.88 -29.54
N THR A 158 29.32 -21.25 -29.84
CA THR A 158 28.98 -20.93 -31.25
C THR A 158 29.49 -19.55 -31.63
N PRO A 159 30.10 -19.39 -32.87
CA PRO A 159 30.63 -18.11 -33.31
C PRO A 159 29.59 -16.96 -33.27
N ALA A 160 28.34 -17.27 -33.59
CA ALA A 160 27.25 -16.28 -33.55
C ALA A 160 26.98 -15.75 -32.14
N PHE A 161 27.06 -16.62 -31.13
CA PHE A 161 26.86 -16.22 -29.74
C PHE A 161 28.05 -15.41 -29.21
N GLU A 162 29.28 -15.83 -29.52
CA GLU A 162 30.48 -15.08 -29.20
C GLU A 162 30.50 -13.68 -29.80
N GLN A 163 30.09 -13.53 -31.09
CA GLN A 163 29.97 -12.23 -31.76
C GLN A 163 28.91 -11.35 -31.09
N MET A 164 27.77 -11.92 -30.69
CA MET A 164 26.73 -11.20 -29.96
C MET A 164 27.25 -10.67 -28.62
N ILE A 165 27.95 -11.51 -27.85
CA ILE A 165 28.54 -11.11 -26.56
C ILE A 165 29.65 -10.08 -26.74
N THR A 166 30.49 -10.24 -27.76
CA THR A 166 31.53 -9.26 -28.08
C THR A 166 30.93 -7.89 -28.41
N GLY A 167 29.78 -7.84 -29.09
CA GLY A 167 29.05 -6.60 -29.31
C GLY A 167 28.62 -5.88 -28.01
N LEU A 168 28.41 -6.62 -26.92
CA LEU A 168 28.12 -6.06 -25.61
C LEU A 168 29.32 -5.47 -24.87
N SER A 169 30.54 -5.62 -25.42
CA SER A 169 31.74 -4.95 -24.90
C SER A 169 31.65 -3.42 -25.01
N ASN A 170 30.78 -2.91 -25.89
CA ASN A 170 30.44 -1.50 -25.90
C ASN A 170 29.49 -1.19 -24.74
N PRO A 171 29.90 -0.37 -23.74
CA PRO A 171 29.08 -0.12 -22.54
C PRO A 171 27.71 0.48 -22.86
N PHE A 172 27.60 1.33 -23.89
CA PHE A 172 26.31 1.90 -24.28
C PHE A 172 25.36 0.84 -24.84
N MET A 173 25.89 -0.15 -25.56
CA MET A 173 25.11 -1.28 -26.05
C MET A 173 24.66 -2.17 -24.89
N GLY A 174 25.55 -2.43 -23.91
CA GLY A 174 25.21 -3.14 -22.67
C GLY A 174 24.06 -2.46 -21.91
N ILE A 175 24.17 -1.13 -21.71
CA ILE A 175 23.09 -0.33 -21.07
C ILE A 175 21.80 -0.44 -21.86
N ALA A 176 21.83 -0.28 -23.19
CA ALA A 176 20.64 -0.34 -24.02
C ALA A 176 19.95 -1.71 -23.95
N VAL A 177 20.71 -2.80 -24.04
CA VAL A 177 20.19 -4.17 -23.97
C VAL A 177 19.60 -4.44 -22.58
N GLY A 178 20.32 -4.09 -21.51
CA GLY A 178 19.82 -4.21 -20.13
C GLY A 178 18.52 -3.43 -19.91
N PHE A 179 18.45 -2.18 -20.41
CA PHE A 179 17.26 -1.33 -20.37
C PHE A 179 16.08 -1.97 -21.11
N ILE A 180 16.25 -2.33 -22.38
CA ILE A 180 15.17 -2.83 -23.23
C ILE A 180 14.60 -4.13 -22.67
N ILE A 181 15.47 -5.09 -22.30
CA ILE A 181 15.01 -6.37 -21.78
C ILE A 181 14.25 -6.16 -20.47
N THR A 182 14.77 -5.32 -19.55
CA THR A 182 14.11 -5.08 -18.26
C THR A 182 12.82 -4.29 -18.43
N ALA A 183 12.74 -3.33 -19.33
CA ALA A 183 11.53 -2.58 -19.63
C ALA A 183 10.41 -3.48 -20.20
N ILE A 184 10.76 -4.50 -21.00
CA ILE A 184 9.81 -5.47 -21.56
C ILE A 184 9.37 -6.48 -20.48
N VAL A 185 10.33 -7.06 -19.75
CA VAL A 185 10.07 -8.08 -18.74
C VAL A 185 9.47 -7.48 -17.46
N GLN A 186 9.71 -6.20 -17.20
CA GLN A 186 9.28 -5.44 -16.01
C GLN A 186 9.76 -6.03 -14.68
N SER A 187 10.84 -6.81 -14.71
CA SER A 187 11.46 -7.45 -13.53
C SER A 187 12.98 -7.46 -13.66
N SER A 188 13.63 -6.60 -12.89
CA SER A 188 15.10 -6.56 -12.84
C SER A 188 15.69 -7.82 -12.21
N SER A 189 15.00 -8.44 -11.26
CA SER A 189 15.43 -9.71 -10.66
C SER A 189 15.44 -10.85 -11.69
N ALA A 190 14.43 -10.89 -12.58
CA ALA A 190 14.35 -11.86 -13.67
C ALA A 190 15.50 -11.66 -14.67
N THR A 191 15.70 -10.43 -15.10
CA THR A 191 16.77 -10.10 -16.08
C THR A 191 18.16 -10.26 -15.49
N THR A 192 18.34 -10.01 -14.18
CA THR A 192 19.59 -10.32 -13.48
C THR A 192 19.80 -11.83 -13.36
N GLY A 193 18.75 -12.62 -13.09
CA GLY A 193 18.84 -14.09 -13.12
C GLY A 193 19.28 -14.62 -14.48
N LEU A 194 18.71 -14.09 -15.59
CA LEU A 194 19.14 -14.42 -16.95
C LEU A 194 20.60 -14.02 -17.20
N LEU A 195 21.00 -12.81 -16.75
CA LEU A 195 22.38 -12.34 -16.87
C LEU A 195 23.36 -13.29 -16.14
N LEU A 196 23.03 -13.71 -14.92
CA LEU A 196 23.81 -14.66 -14.14
C LEU A 196 23.85 -16.05 -14.79
N ALA A 197 22.76 -16.50 -15.43
CA ALA A 197 22.74 -17.75 -16.18
C ALA A 197 23.65 -17.69 -17.40
N ILE A 198 23.66 -16.58 -18.15
CA ILE A 198 24.60 -16.38 -19.27
C ILE A 198 26.05 -16.32 -18.75
N ALA A 199 26.31 -15.58 -17.68
CA ALA A 199 27.64 -15.47 -17.08
C ALA A 199 28.17 -16.83 -16.58
N SER A 200 27.30 -17.74 -16.16
CA SER A 200 27.70 -19.10 -15.76
C SER A 200 28.27 -19.96 -16.88
N THR A 201 28.04 -19.58 -18.15
CA THR A 201 28.63 -20.26 -19.31
C THR A 201 30.10 -19.91 -19.55
N GLY A 202 30.60 -18.85 -18.87
CA GLY A 202 32.00 -18.37 -18.97
C GLY A 202 32.28 -17.44 -20.15
N VAL A 203 31.31 -17.14 -21.00
CA VAL A 203 31.47 -16.27 -22.18
C VAL A 203 31.27 -14.79 -21.84
N LEU A 204 30.46 -14.47 -20.84
CA LEU A 204 30.19 -13.11 -20.42
C LEU A 204 31.03 -12.77 -19.16
N GLY A 205 31.99 -11.86 -19.33
CA GLY A 205 32.78 -11.32 -18.23
C GLY A 205 32.11 -10.16 -17.50
N LEU A 206 32.73 -9.73 -16.39
CA LEU A 206 32.22 -8.61 -15.57
C LEU A 206 32.20 -7.29 -16.37
N ASP A 207 33.17 -7.06 -17.24
CA ASP A 207 33.28 -5.83 -18.07
C ASP A 207 32.04 -5.59 -18.92
N ALA A 208 31.50 -6.63 -19.53
CA ALA A 208 30.28 -6.54 -20.33
C ALA A 208 29.01 -6.61 -19.45
N ALA A 209 29.04 -7.37 -18.35
CA ALA A 209 27.89 -7.52 -17.46
C ALA A 209 27.57 -6.24 -16.67
N PHE A 210 28.59 -5.47 -16.28
CA PHE A 210 28.40 -4.29 -15.43
C PHE A 210 27.54 -3.20 -16.11
N PRO A 211 27.81 -2.78 -17.36
CA PRO A 211 26.92 -1.85 -18.08
C PRO A 211 25.50 -2.39 -18.27
N ILE A 212 25.32 -3.71 -18.42
CA ILE A 212 23.99 -4.32 -18.50
C ILE A 212 23.22 -4.10 -17.21
N LEU A 213 23.86 -4.22 -16.03
CA LEU A 213 23.24 -3.93 -14.72
C LEU A 213 22.75 -2.48 -14.63
N PHE A 214 23.49 -1.52 -15.18
CA PHE A 214 23.03 -0.11 -15.22
C PHE A 214 21.74 0.00 -16.04
N GLY A 215 21.72 -0.63 -17.23
CA GLY A 215 20.55 -0.68 -18.07
C GLY A 215 19.35 -1.32 -17.38
N GLN A 216 19.57 -2.43 -16.66
CA GLN A 216 18.51 -3.09 -15.89
C GLN A 216 17.90 -2.18 -14.82
N ASN A 217 18.71 -1.42 -14.08
CA ASN A 217 18.22 -0.46 -13.10
C ASN A 217 17.39 0.66 -13.74
N ILE A 218 17.83 1.21 -14.88
CA ILE A 218 17.05 2.19 -15.63
C ILE A 218 15.74 1.58 -16.14
N GLY A 219 15.79 0.33 -16.65
CA GLY A 219 14.63 -0.40 -17.16
C GLY A 219 13.54 -0.63 -16.11
N THR A 220 13.94 -0.83 -14.85
CA THR A 220 13.01 -0.98 -13.72
C THR A 220 12.16 0.29 -13.50
N CYS A 221 12.66 1.46 -13.84
CA CYS A 221 11.93 2.72 -13.71
C CYS A 221 10.68 2.79 -14.60
N VAL A 222 10.67 2.02 -15.70
CA VAL A 222 9.53 1.99 -16.66
C VAL A 222 8.25 1.53 -15.95
N THR A 223 8.33 0.55 -15.06
CA THR A 223 7.18 0.08 -14.26
C THR A 223 6.60 1.21 -13.40
N ALA A 224 7.46 1.96 -12.70
CA ALA A 224 7.04 3.10 -11.90
C ALA A 224 6.44 4.22 -12.75
N MET A 225 7.01 4.48 -13.94
CA MET A 225 6.48 5.49 -14.86
C MET A 225 5.10 5.08 -15.39
N ILE A 226 4.91 3.82 -15.81
CA ILE A 226 3.61 3.31 -16.26
C ILE A 226 2.58 3.39 -15.11
N SER A 227 2.95 2.98 -13.91
CA SER A 227 2.06 3.03 -12.74
C SER A 227 1.67 4.44 -12.35
N SER A 228 2.45 5.46 -12.72
CA SER A 228 2.15 6.87 -12.44
C SER A 228 1.22 7.51 -13.48
N VAL A 229 0.90 6.83 -14.59
CA VAL A 229 -0.04 7.34 -15.61
C VAL A 229 -1.43 7.45 -14.99
N GLY A 230 -2.05 8.63 -15.12
CA GLY A 230 -3.34 8.93 -14.48
C GLY A 230 -3.29 9.21 -12.97
N ALA A 231 -2.12 9.13 -12.34
CA ALA A 231 -1.91 9.54 -10.95
C ALA A 231 -1.69 11.05 -10.80
N SER A 232 -1.68 11.55 -9.55
CA SER A 232 -1.39 12.96 -9.24
C SER A 232 -0.01 13.37 -9.77
N ARG A 233 0.21 14.68 -9.95
CA ARG A 233 1.51 15.21 -10.35
C ARG A 233 2.60 14.85 -9.36
N THR A 234 2.28 14.85 -8.07
CA THR A 234 3.23 14.47 -7.01
C THR A 234 3.64 13.00 -7.13
N ALA A 235 2.71 12.10 -7.46
CA ALA A 235 3.00 10.69 -7.74
C ALA A 235 3.87 10.52 -9.00
N ARG A 236 3.57 11.26 -10.08
CA ARG A 236 4.42 11.28 -11.29
C ARG A 236 5.82 11.82 -11.02
N ARG A 237 5.97 12.80 -10.12
CA ARG A 237 7.28 13.28 -9.66
C ARG A 237 8.07 12.20 -8.95
N ALA A 238 7.42 11.39 -8.10
CA ALA A 238 8.06 10.27 -7.42
C ALA A 238 8.60 9.23 -8.42
N ALA A 239 7.82 8.86 -9.44
CA ALA A 239 8.27 7.97 -10.51
C ALA A 239 9.43 8.57 -11.33
N MET A 240 9.37 9.87 -11.65
CA MET A 240 10.44 10.59 -12.36
C MET A 240 11.71 10.68 -11.50
N MET A 241 11.61 10.84 -10.17
CA MET A 241 12.79 10.80 -9.29
C MET A 241 13.51 9.46 -9.34
N HIS A 242 12.79 8.34 -9.42
CA HIS A 242 13.37 7.01 -9.59
C HIS A 242 14.20 6.93 -10.88
N LEU A 243 13.66 7.44 -12.00
CA LEU A 243 14.38 7.49 -13.27
C LEU A 243 15.62 8.38 -13.18
N LEU A 244 15.49 9.61 -12.68
CA LEU A 244 16.61 10.55 -12.58
C LEU A 244 17.73 10.02 -11.66
N PHE A 245 17.39 9.37 -10.56
CA PHE A 245 18.35 8.74 -9.67
C PHE A 245 19.17 7.65 -10.39
N ASN A 246 18.52 6.75 -11.15
CA ASN A 246 19.21 5.69 -11.85
C ASN A 246 20.03 6.22 -13.04
N LEU A 247 19.54 7.25 -13.75
CA LEU A 247 20.29 7.91 -14.82
C LEU A 247 21.55 8.62 -14.28
N ALA A 248 21.39 9.38 -13.21
CA ALA A 248 22.52 10.07 -12.58
C ALA A 248 23.58 9.07 -12.06
N GLY A 249 23.13 8.02 -11.38
CA GLY A 249 24.02 6.97 -10.91
C GLY A 249 24.74 6.25 -12.03
N THR A 250 24.04 5.90 -13.10
CA THR A 250 24.66 5.30 -14.28
C THR A 250 25.71 6.23 -14.88
N ALA A 251 25.44 7.52 -15.02
CA ALA A 251 26.40 8.47 -15.56
C ALA A 251 27.68 8.58 -14.66
N ILE A 252 27.51 8.63 -13.34
CA ILE A 252 28.62 8.65 -12.39
C ILE A 252 29.45 7.37 -12.49
N PHE A 253 28.81 6.19 -12.49
CA PHE A 253 29.52 4.93 -12.54
C PHE A 253 30.16 4.66 -13.90
N MET A 254 29.61 5.17 -14.99
CA MET A 254 30.30 5.15 -16.28
C MET A 254 31.63 5.92 -16.22
N ILE A 255 31.68 7.07 -15.54
CA ILE A 255 32.93 7.81 -15.33
C ILE A 255 33.88 6.98 -14.44
N PHE A 256 33.38 6.37 -13.35
CA PHE A 256 34.18 5.55 -12.45
C PHE A 256 34.78 4.34 -13.13
N LEU A 257 34.08 3.67 -14.05
CA LEU A 257 34.60 2.53 -14.81
C LEU A 257 35.82 2.89 -15.68
N TYR A 258 35.92 4.15 -16.14
CA TYR A 258 37.06 4.61 -16.95
C TYR A 258 38.17 5.24 -16.12
N THR A 259 37.89 5.67 -14.88
CA THR A 259 38.85 6.40 -14.05
C THR A 259 39.40 5.61 -12.87
N LEU A 260 38.66 4.56 -12.43
CA LEU A 260 39.01 3.75 -11.28
C LEU A 260 39.07 2.27 -11.67
N PRO A 261 39.95 1.46 -11.09
CA PRO A 261 40.06 0.02 -11.38
C PRO A 261 38.97 -0.80 -10.65
N ILE A 262 37.69 -0.39 -10.81
CA ILE A 262 36.56 -1.00 -10.08
C ILE A 262 36.38 -2.48 -10.47
N VAL A 263 36.55 -2.79 -11.74
CA VAL A 263 36.41 -4.15 -12.26
C VAL A 263 37.49 -5.04 -11.62
N ASP A 264 38.73 -4.55 -11.56
CA ASP A 264 39.84 -5.30 -10.93
C ASP A 264 39.61 -5.52 -9.44
N TRP A 265 39.10 -4.51 -8.74
CA TRP A 265 38.75 -4.64 -7.31
C TRP A 265 37.69 -5.71 -7.07
N ILE A 266 36.61 -5.68 -7.86
CA ILE A 266 35.52 -6.68 -7.72
C ILE A 266 36.01 -8.06 -8.10
N THR A 267 36.82 -8.18 -9.17
CA THR A 267 37.40 -9.44 -9.63
C THR A 267 38.35 -10.04 -8.56
N SER A 268 39.14 -9.20 -7.91
CA SER A 268 40.06 -9.67 -6.84
C SER A 268 39.33 -10.19 -5.60
N LEU A 269 38.14 -9.60 -5.28
CA LEU A 269 37.29 -10.04 -4.16
C LEU A 269 36.64 -11.41 -4.40
N SER A 270 36.47 -11.81 -5.66
CA SER A 270 35.75 -13.03 -6.05
C SER A 270 36.38 -13.70 -7.25
N ALA A 271 37.70 -13.95 -7.15
CA ALA A 271 38.51 -14.53 -8.24
C ALA A 271 37.89 -15.86 -8.75
N GLY A 272 37.74 -15.97 -10.06
CA GLY A 272 37.22 -17.18 -10.71
C GLY A 272 35.72 -17.39 -10.62
N ASP A 273 34.96 -16.50 -10.00
CA ASP A 273 33.48 -16.58 -9.89
C ASP A 273 32.77 -15.36 -10.47
N VAL A 274 32.52 -15.39 -11.77
CA VAL A 274 31.88 -14.26 -12.49
C VAL A 274 30.47 -13.97 -11.97
N GLN A 275 29.70 -14.97 -11.56
CA GLN A 275 28.36 -14.75 -11.00
C GLN A 275 28.44 -13.95 -9.69
N ARG A 276 29.39 -14.30 -8.80
CA ARG A 276 29.65 -13.56 -7.57
C ARG A 276 30.16 -12.15 -7.87
N GLN A 277 31.04 -11.98 -8.86
CA GLN A 277 31.53 -10.67 -9.29
C GLN A 277 30.37 -9.77 -9.75
N ILE A 278 29.44 -10.29 -10.55
CA ILE A 278 28.25 -9.57 -11.01
C ILE A 278 27.33 -9.17 -9.84
N ALA A 279 27.10 -10.08 -8.90
CA ALA A 279 26.30 -9.78 -7.71
C ALA A 279 26.96 -8.70 -6.83
N ASN A 280 28.29 -8.76 -6.66
CA ASN A 280 29.06 -7.75 -5.94
C ASN A 280 29.05 -6.40 -6.67
N ALA A 281 29.17 -6.40 -7.99
CA ALA A 281 29.05 -5.20 -8.81
C ALA A 281 27.68 -4.55 -8.66
N HIS A 282 26.61 -5.34 -8.69
CA HIS A 282 25.25 -4.86 -8.50
C HIS A 282 25.05 -4.22 -7.12
N SER A 283 25.54 -4.87 -6.07
CA SER A 283 25.48 -4.33 -4.69
C SER A 283 26.32 -3.07 -4.54
N LEU A 284 27.58 -3.09 -5.03
CA LEU A 284 28.48 -1.93 -4.98
C LEU A 284 27.86 -0.71 -5.68
N PHE A 285 27.32 -0.90 -6.88
CA PHE A 285 26.66 0.15 -7.64
C PHE A 285 25.52 0.78 -6.86
N ASN A 286 24.56 -0.01 -6.40
CA ASN A 286 23.36 0.53 -5.74
C ASN A 286 23.65 1.16 -4.38
N ILE A 287 24.55 0.55 -3.56
CA ILE A 287 24.95 1.10 -2.25
C ILE A 287 25.70 2.42 -2.45
N THR A 288 26.75 2.42 -3.29
CA THR A 288 27.58 3.62 -3.53
C THR A 288 26.75 4.73 -4.16
N ASN A 289 25.88 4.41 -5.12
CA ASN A 289 25.01 5.37 -5.75
C ASN A 289 24.05 6.03 -4.75
N THR A 290 23.47 5.23 -3.86
CA THR A 290 22.61 5.74 -2.77
C THR A 290 23.40 6.64 -1.81
N LEU A 291 24.58 6.22 -1.36
CA LEU A 291 25.41 6.99 -0.44
C LEU A 291 25.85 8.33 -1.05
N LEU A 292 26.20 8.35 -2.34
CA LEU A 292 26.63 9.54 -3.05
C LEU A 292 25.47 10.50 -3.34
N LEU A 293 24.30 9.99 -3.72
CA LEU A 293 23.20 10.84 -4.20
C LEU A 293 22.16 11.20 -3.14
N LEU A 294 22.06 10.44 -2.04
CA LEU A 294 21.12 10.72 -0.95
C LEU A 294 21.29 12.12 -0.32
N PRO A 295 22.50 12.65 -0.09
CA PRO A 295 22.69 14.02 0.38
C PRO A 295 22.05 15.05 -0.56
N PHE A 296 22.06 14.79 -1.87
CA PHE A 296 21.52 15.66 -2.91
C PHE A 296 20.03 15.44 -3.23
N SER A 297 19.31 14.73 -2.36
CA SER A 297 17.87 14.44 -2.53
C SER A 297 17.03 15.70 -2.79
N ALA A 298 17.38 16.85 -2.17
CA ALA A 298 16.71 18.13 -2.41
C ALA A 298 16.84 18.61 -3.86
N LEU A 299 17.98 18.31 -4.52
CA LEU A 299 18.19 18.65 -5.93
C LEU A 299 17.26 17.82 -6.84
N PHE A 300 17.11 16.52 -6.55
CA PHE A 300 16.17 15.66 -7.27
C PHE A 300 14.74 16.15 -7.14
N VAL A 301 14.30 16.50 -5.92
CA VAL A 301 12.96 17.06 -5.69
C VAL A 301 12.76 18.35 -6.51
N LYS A 302 13.69 19.30 -6.45
CA LYS A 302 13.63 20.53 -7.26
C LYS A 302 13.63 20.26 -8.76
N ALA A 303 14.40 19.28 -9.21
CA ALA A 303 14.45 18.90 -10.63
C ALA A 303 13.09 18.36 -11.12
N VAL A 304 12.47 17.44 -10.39
CA VAL A 304 11.16 16.88 -10.78
C VAL A 304 10.03 17.89 -10.64
N GLU A 305 10.09 18.83 -9.69
CA GLU A 305 9.14 19.93 -9.58
C GLU A 305 9.23 20.91 -10.76
N ARG A 306 10.43 21.08 -11.32
CA ARG A 306 10.63 21.90 -12.53
C ARG A 306 10.18 21.17 -13.80
N ILE A 307 10.42 19.85 -13.90
CA ILE A 307 9.98 19.01 -15.03
C ILE A 307 8.47 18.85 -15.06
N ILE A 308 7.84 18.69 -13.90
CA ILE A 308 6.39 18.51 -13.72
C ILE A 308 5.89 19.63 -12.80
N PRO A 309 5.58 20.82 -13.30
CA PRO A 309 5.16 21.96 -12.48
C PRO A 309 3.77 21.73 -11.85
N VAL A 310 3.49 22.40 -10.72
CA VAL A 310 2.15 22.41 -10.09
C VAL A 310 1.20 23.26 -10.96
N LYS A 311 -0.04 22.78 -11.15
CA LYS A 311 -1.16 23.64 -11.54
C LYS A 311 -2.08 23.79 -10.34
N GLU A 312 -2.56 25.01 -10.08
CA GLU A 312 -3.44 25.34 -8.94
C GLU A 312 -4.80 24.60 -8.95
N ASP A 313 -5.24 24.13 -10.13
CA ASP A 313 -6.55 23.50 -10.31
C ASP A 313 -6.65 22.04 -9.80
N GLU A 314 -5.59 21.46 -9.27
CA GLU A 314 -5.53 20.02 -8.94
C GLU A 314 -6.01 19.69 -7.51
N TYR A 315 -6.40 20.71 -6.72
CA TYR A 315 -7.01 20.51 -5.39
C TYR A 315 -8.53 20.29 -5.45
N GLN A 316 -9.15 20.31 -6.65
CA GLN A 316 -10.55 20.03 -6.80
C GLN A 316 -10.85 18.52 -6.87
N PHE A 317 -11.35 18.00 -5.75
CA PHE A 317 -12.23 16.83 -5.61
C PHE A 317 -11.77 15.50 -6.24
N LYS A 318 -10.73 14.88 -5.68
CA LYS A 318 -10.77 13.42 -5.55
C LYS A 318 -11.65 13.11 -4.32
N ILE A 319 -12.84 12.58 -4.57
CA ILE A 319 -13.76 12.11 -3.52
C ILE A 319 -13.05 11.12 -2.62
N VAL A 320 -12.22 10.24 -3.20
CA VAL A 320 -11.42 9.22 -2.52
C VAL A 320 -9.96 9.68 -2.39
N LYS A 321 -9.43 9.69 -1.17
CA LYS A 321 -8.08 10.20 -0.87
C LYS A 321 -7.01 9.09 -0.85
N TYR A 322 -7.31 7.96 -0.21
CA TYR A 322 -6.31 6.94 0.13
C TYR A 322 -6.36 5.69 -0.75
N LEU A 323 -7.45 5.46 -1.52
CA LEU A 323 -7.59 4.25 -2.33
C LEU A 323 -6.80 4.34 -3.65
N ASP A 324 -5.99 3.32 -3.92
CA ASP A 324 -5.31 3.12 -5.19
C ASP A 324 -5.42 1.65 -5.61
N ARG A 325 -6.21 1.37 -6.65
CA ARG A 325 -6.49 0.01 -7.15
C ARG A 325 -5.24 -0.74 -7.61
N ARG A 326 -4.17 -0.03 -7.99
CA ARG A 326 -2.92 -0.65 -8.44
C ARG A 326 -2.17 -1.35 -7.33
N ILE A 327 -2.42 -0.96 -6.07
CA ILE A 327 -1.79 -1.55 -4.88
C ILE A 327 -2.47 -2.87 -4.50
N ILE A 328 -3.71 -3.10 -4.93
CA ILE A 328 -4.49 -4.29 -4.57
C ILE A 328 -3.78 -5.58 -4.95
N SER A 329 -3.30 -5.68 -6.19
CA SER A 329 -2.62 -6.88 -6.70
C SER A 329 -1.16 -7.01 -6.25
N GLU A 330 -0.50 -5.89 -5.96
CA GLU A 330 0.93 -5.86 -5.62
C GLU A 330 1.17 -6.09 -4.13
N THR A 331 0.36 -5.46 -3.28
CA THR A 331 0.50 -5.49 -1.82
C THR A 331 -0.85 -5.39 -1.12
N PRO A 332 -1.66 -6.47 -1.12
CA PRO A 332 -3.02 -6.46 -0.57
C PRO A 332 -3.10 -6.00 0.89
N GLU A 333 -2.14 -6.39 1.72
CA GLU A 333 -2.08 -6.02 3.14
C GLU A 333 -1.97 -4.50 3.35
N ILE A 334 -1.27 -3.83 2.46
CA ILE A 334 -1.14 -2.36 2.49
C ILE A 334 -2.43 -1.71 1.99
N ALA A 335 -3.01 -2.28 0.93
CA ALA A 335 -4.28 -1.82 0.38
C ALA A 335 -5.41 -1.86 1.43
N ILE A 336 -5.46 -2.91 2.29
CA ILE A 336 -6.38 -3.00 3.43
C ILE A 336 -6.15 -1.85 4.43
N GLY A 337 -4.88 -1.54 4.75
CA GLY A 337 -4.56 -0.42 5.62
C GLY A 337 -4.98 0.94 5.07
N LEU A 338 -4.86 1.14 3.75
CA LEU A 338 -5.32 2.35 3.09
C LEU A 338 -6.85 2.45 3.07
N ALA A 339 -7.54 1.34 2.86
CA ALA A 339 -8.99 1.27 2.97
C ALA A 339 -9.45 1.67 4.39
N GLY A 340 -8.80 1.17 5.43
CA GLY A 340 -9.07 1.55 6.82
C GLY A 340 -8.94 3.07 7.06
N LYS A 341 -7.92 3.71 6.49
CA LYS A 341 -7.77 5.18 6.57
C LYS A 341 -8.89 5.93 5.85
N GLU A 342 -9.38 5.40 4.74
CA GLU A 342 -10.49 6.00 4.01
C GLU A 342 -11.81 5.84 4.80
N VAL A 343 -12.05 4.68 5.42
CA VAL A 343 -13.19 4.44 6.32
C VAL A 343 -13.19 5.43 7.47
N LEU A 344 -12.04 5.62 8.15
CA LEU A 344 -11.93 6.60 9.24
C LEU A 344 -12.13 8.05 8.76
N ARG A 345 -11.72 8.36 7.52
CA ARG A 345 -11.98 9.67 6.91
C ARG A 345 -13.47 9.87 6.65
N MET A 346 -14.15 8.87 6.11
CA MET A 346 -15.61 8.88 5.93
C MET A 346 -16.33 9.10 7.27
N GLY A 347 -15.93 8.35 8.32
CA GLY A 347 -16.49 8.53 9.67
C GLY A 347 -16.33 9.95 10.22
N LYS A 348 -15.22 10.63 9.93
CA LYS A 348 -15.03 12.04 10.34
C LYS A 348 -15.97 12.98 9.58
N ILE A 349 -16.15 12.77 8.27
CA ILE A 349 -17.06 13.57 7.46
C ILE A 349 -18.49 13.40 7.99
N VAL A 350 -18.93 12.17 8.27
CA VAL A 350 -20.24 11.88 8.86
C VAL A 350 -20.40 12.54 10.22
N ARG A 351 -19.36 12.53 11.07
CA ARG A 351 -19.38 13.24 12.36
C ARG A 351 -19.61 14.74 12.21
N GLU A 352 -18.91 15.37 11.26
CA GLU A 352 -19.07 16.79 10.96
C GLU A 352 -20.48 17.07 10.39
N ASN A 353 -21.00 16.16 9.55
CA ASN A 353 -22.36 16.27 8.99
C ASN A 353 -23.43 16.16 10.08
N LEU A 354 -23.29 15.24 11.02
CA LEU A 354 -24.19 15.12 12.17
C LEU A 354 -24.19 16.38 13.05
N SER A 355 -23.02 16.98 13.28
CA SER A 355 -22.92 18.27 13.99
C SER A 355 -23.66 19.39 13.26
N THR A 356 -23.44 19.50 11.94
CA THR A 356 -24.10 20.51 11.11
C THR A 356 -25.61 20.33 11.07
N ALA A 357 -26.10 19.07 11.03
CA ALA A 357 -27.53 18.77 11.07
C ALA A 357 -28.18 19.22 12.40
N MET A 358 -27.52 18.96 13.52
CA MET A 358 -28.01 19.40 14.85
C MET A 358 -27.97 20.92 15.02
N GLU A 359 -26.92 21.59 14.49
CA GLU A 359 -26.86 23.04 14.47
C GLU A 359 -27.99 23.63 13.61
N ALA A 360 -28.33 23.02 12.46
CA ALA A 360 -29.48 23.42 11.65
C ALA A 360 -30.78 23.29 12.41
N VAL A 361 -30.95 22.23 13.24
CA VAL A 361 -32.13 22.08 14.12
C VAL A 361 -32.16 23.18 15.17
N GLN A 362 -31.03 23.55 15.79
CA GLN A 362 -30.98 24.52 16.88
C GLN A 362 -31.17 25.95 16.40
N GLU A 363 -30.51 26.32 15.30
CA GLU A 363 -30.44 27.69 14.80
C GLU A 363 -31.51 27.99 13.75
N ALA A 364 -32.25 26.98 13.26
CA ALA A 364 -33.18 27.06 12.14
C ALA A 364 -32.52 27.64 10.87
N ASP A 365 -31.33 27.10 10.52
CA ASP A 365 -30.51 27.61 9.44
C ASP A 365 -30.60 26.73 8.17
N ALA A 366 -31.22 27.29 7.12
CA ALA A 366 -31.44 26.61 5.83
C ALA A 366 -30.12 26.38 5.04
N GLU A 367 -29.04 27.19 5.27
CA GLU A 367 -27.77 26.96 4.60
C GLU A 367 -27.05 25.72 5.16
N LYS A 368 -27.17 25.48 6.47
CA LYS A 368 -26.65 24.28 7.11
C LYS A 368 -27.38 23.02 6.62
N ILE A 369 -28.70 23.09 6.40
CA ILE A 369 -29.45 21.98 5.81
C ILE A 369 -28.93 21.63 4.41
N ARG A 370 -28.70 22.64 3.57
CA ARG A 370 -28.14 22.41 2.23
C ARG A 370 -26.75 21.78 2.28
N LEU A 371 -25.92 22.21 3.22
CA LEU A 371 -24.60 21.66 3.41
C LEU A 371 -24.65 20.17 3.83
N VAL A 372 -25.58 19.80 4.71
CA VAL A 372 -25.81 18.40 5.08
C VAL A 372 -26.13 17.54 3.87
N ILE A 373 -27.06 17.98 3.02
CA ILE A 373 -27.48 17.26 1.81
C ILE A 373 -26.32 17.16 0.78
N GLU A 374 -25.48 18.19 0.66
CA GLU A 374 -24.31 18.15 -0.21
C GLU A 374 -23.24 17.17 0.32
N ASN A 375 -23.01 17.16 1.62
CA ASN A 375 -22.08 16.23 2.25
C ASN A 375 -22.57 14.76 2.16
N GLU A 376 -23.89 14.54 2.23
CA GLU A 376 -24.49 13.20 2.09
C GLU A 376 -24.16 12.58 0.73
N LYS A 377 -24.18 13.36 -0.34
CA LYS A 377 -23.73 12.88 -1.67
C LYS A 377 -22.27 12.46 -1.67
N ILE A 378 -21.42 13.14 -0.90
CA ILE A 378 -19.99 12.77 -0.76
C ILE A 378 -19.87 11.48 0.04
N ILE A 379 -20.64 11.31 1.11
CA ILE A 379 -20.66 10.12 1.96
C ILE A 379 -21.09 8.90 1.14
N ASN A 380 -22.19 9.01 0.37
CA ASN A 380 -22.70 7.95 -0.50
C ASN A 380 -21.69 7.53 -1.58
N ASN A 381 -21.00 8.49 -2.20
CA ASN A 381 -19.94 8.19 -3.16
C ASN A 381 -18.75 7.49 -2.48
N LEU A 382 -18.35 7.92 -1.27
CA LEU A 382 -17.31 7.27 -0.49
C LEU A 382 -17.68 5.84 -0.12
N ASN A 383 -18.91 5.62 0.36
CA ASN A 383 -19.44 4.28 0.64
C ASN A 383 -19.30 3.37 -0.58
N HIS A 384 -19.76 3.81 -1.74
CA HIS A 384 -19.68 3.05 -2.99
C HIS A 384 -18.24 2.72 -3.38
N ASP A 385 -17.34 3.71 -3.37
CA ASP A 385 -15.95 3.55 -3.80
C ASP A 385 -15.15 2.66 -2.86
N ILE A 386 -15.33 2.82 -1.53
CA ILE A 386 -14.63 2.01 -0.53
C ILE A 386 -15.14 0.57 -0.58
N THR A 387 -16.46 0.37 -0.67
CA THR A 387 -17.06 -0.97 -0.78
C THR A 387 -16.55 -1.70 -2.02
N THR A 388 -16.53 -1.05 -3.18
CA THR A 388 -16.00 -1.63 -4.42
C THR A 388 -14.53 -2.01 -4.27
N TYR A 389 -13.74 -1.16 -3.63
CA TYR A 389 -12.32 -1.42 -3.36
C TYR A 389 -12.11 -2.63 -2.43
N LEU A 390 -12.92 -2.76 -1.38
CA LEU A 390 -12.86 -3.89 -0.46
C LEU A 390 -13.31 -5.20 -1.11
N ILE A 391 -14.28 -5.15 -2.03
CA ILE A 391 -14.68 -6.32 -2.84
C ILE A 391 -13.50 -6.77 -3.72
N ASP A 392 -12.83 -5.85 -4.43
CA ASP A 392 -11.65 -6.16 -5.24
C ASP A 392 -10.53 -6.78 -4.37
N LEU A 393 -10.34 -6.29 -3.14
CA LEU A 393 -9.39 -6.84 -2.16
C LEU A 393 -9.75 -8.23 -1.68
N SER A 394 -11.04 -8.51 -1.43
CA SER A 394 -11.50 -9.81 -0.94
C SER A 394 -11.26 -10.95 -1.94
N GLN A 395 -11.08 -10.61 -3.22
CA GLN A 395 -10.78 -11.58 -4.29
C GLN A 395 -9.29 -11.92 -4.40
N GLN A 396 -8.42 -11.23 -3.65
CA GLN A 396 -6.99 -11.51 -3.64
C GLN A 396 -6.66 -12.68 -2.70
N ASP A 397 -5.53 -13.35 -2.94
CA ASP A 397 -5.01 -14.39 -2.05
C ASP A 397 -4.40 -13.74 -0.79
N VAL A 398 -5.27 -13.40 0.14
CA VAL A 398 -4.92 -12.79 1.42
C VAL A 398 -5.09 -13.78 2.57
N SER A 399 -4.48 -13.49 3.70
CA SER A 399 -4.59 -14.34 4.89
C SER A 399 -6.01 -14.35 5.47
N ASP A 400 -6.39 -15.43 6.19
CA ASP A 400 -7.67 -15.50 6.92
C ASP A 400 -7.89 -14.28 7.81
N GLN A 401 -6.83 -13.80 8.45
CA GLN A 401 -6.83 -12.62 9.30
C GLN A 401 -7.12 -11.33 8.51
N SER A 402 -6.60 -11.22 7.29
CA SER A 402 -6.88 -10.12 6.39
C SER A 402 -8.30 -10.17 5.84
N GLN A 403 -8.85 -11.37 5.62
CA GLN A 403 -10.27 -11.55 5.27
C GLN A 403 -11.20 -11.06 6.39
N VAL A 404 -10.93 -11.43 7.63
CA VAL A 404 -11.70 -10.92 8.81
C VAL A 404 -11.64 -9.40 8.87
N ARG A 405 -10.46 -8.81 8.61
CA ARG A 405 -10.30 -7.36 8.61
C ARG A 405 -11.04 -6.67 7.47
N ILE A 406 -11.05 -7.24 6.27
CA ILE A 406 -11.85 -6.72 5.14
C ILE A 406 -13.32 -6.73 5.52
N GLN A 407 -13.81 -7.82 6.13
CA GLN A 407 -15.20 -7.93 6.57
C GLN A 407 -15.54 -6.89 7.65
N ALA A 408 -14.66 -6.70 8.64
CA ALA A 408 -14.85 -5.66 9.68
C ALA A 408 -14.93 -4.24 9.06
N LEU A 409 -14.09 -3.95 8.06
CA LEU A 409 -14.16 -2.67 7.34
C LEU A 409 -15.47 -2.51 6.56
N MET A 410 -16.00 -3.58 5.94
CA MET A 410 -17.30 -3.56 5.25
C MET A 410 -18.44 -3.30 6.24
N ASN A 411 -18.41 -3.91 7.41
CA ASN A 411 -19.39 -3.66 8.46
C ASN A 411 -19.30 -2.20 8.95
N ALA A 412 -18.07 -1.71 9.23
CA ALA A 412 -17.86 -0.32 9.65
C ALA A 412 -18.42 0.71 8.67
N ILE A 413 -18.22 0.51 7.36
CA ILE A 413 -18.72 1.43 6.33
C ILE A 413 -20.24 1.51 6.36
N THR A 414 -20.90 0.35 6.50
CA THR A 414 -22.36 0.28 6.56
C THR A 414 -22.92 1.05 7.75
N ASP A 415 -22.35 0.85 8.96
CA ASP A 415 -22.80 1.57 10.14
C ASP A 415 -22.46 3.07 10.08
N ILE A 416 -21.30 3.45 9.51
CA ILE A 416 -20.93 4.86 9.31
C ILE A 416 -21.88 5.55 8.34
N GLU A 417 -22.27 4.90 7.25
CA GLU A 417 -23.24 5.46 6.29
C GLU A 417 -24.62 5.61 6.93
N ARG A 418 -25.07 4.64 7.73
CA ARG A 418 -26.32 4.76 8.48
C ARG A 418 -26.35 5.97 9.43
N VAL A 419 -25.22 6.30 10.06
CA VAL A 419 -25.12 7.56 10.84
C VAL A 419 -25.27 8.78 9.92
N GLY A 420 -24.76 8.74 8.69
CA GLY A 420 -24.96 9.75 7.66
C GLY A 420 -26.44 9.90 7.29
N ASP A 421 -27.14 8.80 7.00
CA ASP A 421 -28.60 8.77 6.74
C ASP A 421 -29.39 9.44 7.87
N HIS A 422 -29.02 9.15 9.14
CA HIS A 422 -29.67 9.77 10.29
C HIS A 422 -29.37 11.28 10.39
N ALA A 423 -28.18 11.73 10.00
CA ALA A 423 -27.89 13.16 9.94
C ALA A 423 -28.73 13.86 8.84
N GLU A 424 -28.98 13.22 7.69
CA GLU A 424 -29.89 13.72 6.67
C GLU A 424 -31.32 13.79 7.21
N ASN A 425 -31.84 12.73 7.84
CA ASN A 425 -33.18 12.73 8.47
C ASN A 425 -33.33 13.85 9.50
N ILE A 426 -32.29 14.10 10.33
CA ILE A 426 -32.29 15.20 11.29
C ILE A 426 -32.39 16.56 10.54
N SER A 427 -31.70 16.71 9.41
CA SER A 427 -31.74 17.94 8.60
C SER A 427 -33.11 18.15 7.95
N GLU A 428 -33.79 17.07 7.53
CA GLU A 428 -35.19 17.15 7.02
C GLU A 428 -36.17 17.61 8.11
N LEU A 429 -35.97 17.15 9.35
CA LEU A 429 -36.73 17.61 10.52
C LEU A 429 -36.47 19.10 10.82
N ALA A 430 -35.22 19.56 10.62
CA ALA A 430 -34.88 20.99 10.71
C ALA A 430 -35.58 21.81 9.63
N GLN A 431 -35.66 21.31 8.39
CA GLN A 431 -36.40 21.96 7.31
C GLN A 431 -37.88 22.05 7.63
N TYR A 432 -38.49 20.94 8.10
CA TYR A 432 -39.88 20.93 8.51
C TYR A 432 -40.15 21.94 9.66
N ARG A 433 -39.22 22.08 10.60
CA ARG A 433 -39.30 23.06 11.68
C ARG A 433 -39.34 24.51 11.15
N ILE A 434 -38.51 24.82 10.17
CA ILE A 434 -38.46 26.15 9.53
C ILE A 434 -39.75 26.42 8.79
N ASP A 435 -40.19 25.50 7.90
CA ASP A 435 -41.33 25.67 7.02
C ASP A 435 -42.65 25.85 7.79
N ASN A 436 -42.72 25.30 9.00
CA ASN A 436 -43.94 25.36 9.84
C ASN A 436 -43.77 26.27 11.07
N GLU A 437 -42.72 27.09 11.15
CA GLU A 437 -42.42 28.04 12.23
C GLU A 437 -42.50 27.39 13.64
N VAL A 438 -42.09 26.11 13.76
CA VAL A 438 -42.19 25.36 15.02
C VAL A 438 -41.09 25.75 16.01
N SER A 439 -41.47 26.05 17.24
CA SER A 439 -40.52 26.35 18.34
C SER A 439 -40.55 25.30 19.44
N PHE A 440 -39.38 24.96 19.96
CA PHE A 440 -39.23 24.06 21.11
C PHE A 440 -39.25 24.86 22.42
N SER A 441 -39.88 24.27 23.45
CA SER A 441 -39.78 24.81 24.82
C SER A 441 -38.34 24.73 25.33
N GLU A 442 -37.95 25.60 26.29
CA GLU A 442 -36.63 25.59 26.90
C GLU A 442 -36.26 24.20 27.45
N THR A 443 -37.22 23.50 28.02
CA THR A 443 -37.01 22.12 28.55
C THR A 443 -36.67 21.16 27.43
N ALA A 444 -37.41 21.19 26.29
CA ALA A 444 -37.17 20.34 25.14
C ALA A 444 -35.79 20.64 24.51
N GLN A 445 -35.40 21.91 24.42
CA GLN A 445 -34.06 22.30 23.93
C GLN A 445 -32.94 21.74 24.81
N LYS A 446 -33.09 21.80 26.14
CA LYS A 446 -32.10 21.27 27.09
C LYS A 446 -32.00 19.74 27.01
N GLU A 447 -33.14 19.04 26.97
CA GLU A 447 -33.21 17.59 26.79
C GLU A 447 -32.56 17.14 25.47
N LEU A 448 -32.90 17.81 24.35
CA LEU A 448 -32.35 17.52 23.04
C LEU A 448 -30.83 17.75 22.98
N LYS A 449 -30.37 18.85 23.57
CA LYS A 449 -28.92 19.14 23.63
C LYS A 449 -28.19 18.08 24.45
N HIS A 450 -28.74 17.68 25.59
CA HIS A 450 -28.10 16.69 26.47
C HIS A 450 -27.95 15.33 25.79
N ILE A 451 -29.02 14.80 25.18
CA ILE A 451 -28.92 13.51 24.46
C ILE A 451 -27.97 13.60 23.24
N TYR A 452 -27.99 14.72 22.50
CA TYR A 452 -27.08 14.95 21.38
C TYR A 452 -25.62 14.97 21.85
N ASP A 453 -25.28 15.70 22.90
CA ASP A 453 -23.90 15.77 23.40
C ASP A 453 -23.37 14.38 23.75
N MET A 454 -24.20 13.52 24.35
CA MET A 454 -23.85 12.13 24.65
C MET A 454 -23.65 11.31 23.37
N VAL A 455 -24.59 11.33 22.44
CA VAL A 455 -24.53 10.59 21.18
C VAL A 455 -23.31 11.01 20.34
N PHE A 456 -23.04 12.31 20.26
CA PHE A 456 -21.88 12.84 19.53
C PHE A 456 -20.55 12.34 20.13
N MET A 457 -20.46 12.31 21.46
CA MET A 457 -19.29 11.74 22.16
C MET A 457 -19.18 10.24 21.93
N THR A 458 -20.29 9.49 21.97
CA THR A 458 -20.33 8.04 21.70
C THR A 458 -19.82 7.72 20.31
N TYR A 459 -20.33 8.40 19.28
CA TYR A 459 -19.88 8.21 17.89
C TYR A 459 -18.40 8.60 17.69
N ARG A 460 -17.95 9.69 18.30
CA ARG A 460 -16.53 10.05 18.28
C ARG A 460 -15.66 8.96 18.91
N THR A 461 -16.05 8.48 20.09
CA THR A 461 -15.30 7.46 20.83
C THR A 461 -15.28 6.13 20.07
N SER A 462 -16.37 5.75 19.36
CA SER A 462 -16.39 4.54 18.52
C SER A 462 -15.38 4.61 17.37
N LEU A 463 -15.23 5.75 16.70
CA LEU A 463 -14.22 5.94 15.67
C LEU A 463 -12.79 5.91 16.25
N ASP A 464 -12.58 6.45 17.44
CA ASP A 464 -11.28 6.39 18.12
C ASP A 464 -10.99 4.95 18.58
N ALA A 465 -11.98 4.17 19.05
CA ALA A 465 -11.85 2.77 19.43
C ALA A 465 -11.34 1.90 18.25
N ILE A 466 -12.00 1.97 17.08
CA ILE A 466 -11.55 1.19 15.91
C ILE A 466 -10.22 1.68 15.34
N LYS A 467 -9.89 2.95 15.50
CA LYS A 467 -8.60 3.51 15.08
C LYS A 467 -7.44 2.97 15.91
N THR A 468 -7.60 2.87 17.22
CA THR A 468 -6.55 2.46 18.17
C THR A 468 -6.65 1.00 18.60
N VAL A 469 -7.74 0.30 18.25
CA VAL A 469 -8.09 -1.05 18.73
C VAL A 469 -8.06 -1.10 20.26
N ASP A 470 -8.75 -0.16 20.86
CA ASP A 470 -8.78 0.00 22.33
C ASP A 470 -10.11 -0.50 22.90
N ARG A 471 -10.06 -1.67 23.54
CA ARG A 471 -11.23 -2.28 24.21
C ARG A 471 -11.81 -1.39 25.31
N SER A 472 -10.99 -0.59 25.98
CA SER A 472 -11.49 0.30 27.03
C SER A 472 -12.38 1.41 26.46
N LEU A 473 -12.12 1.86 25.24
CA LEU A 473 -12.98 2.81 24.54
C LEU A 473 -14.28 2.14 24.06
N MET A 474 -14.23 0.88 23.63
CA MET A 474 -15.43 0.11 23.29
C MET A 474 -16.34 -0.06 24.50
N GLU A 475 -15.81 -0.47 25.66
CA GLU A 475 -16.56 -0.59 26.92
C GLU A 475 -17.18 0.75 27.36
N GLN A 476 -16.49 1.87 27.12
CA GLN A 476 -17.06 3.20 27.36
C GLN A 476 -18.24 3.51 26.45
N VAL A 477 -18.15 3.13 25.15
CA VAL A 477 -19.25 3.29 24.19
C VAL A 477 -20.47 2.50 24.64
N GLU A 478 -20.30 1.24 25.05
CA GLU A 478 -21.38 0.37 25.54
C GLU A 478 -22.11 0.98 26.75
N VAL A 479 -21.35 1.51 27.72
CA VAL A 479 -21.94 2.15 28.91
C VAL A 479 -22.73 3.40 28.54
N VAL A 480 -22.23 4.22 27.62
CA VAL A 480 -22.90 5.49 27.26
C VAL A 480 -24.10 5.22 26.36
N GLU A 481 -24.04 4.23 25.46
CA GLU A 481 -25.17 3.80 24.63
C GLU A 481 -26.35 3.36 25.50
N ALA A 482 -26.14 2.50 26.50
CA ALA A 482 -27.19 2.11 27.44
C ALA A 482 -27.82 3.31 28.21
N GLN A 483 -27.04 4.37 28.46
CA GLN A 483 -27.55 5.61 29.04
C GLN A 483 -28.38 6.41 28.03
N VAL A 484 -27.97 6.47 26.76
CA VAL A 484 -28.74 7.14 25.69
C VAL A 484 -30.10 6.47 25.51
N ASP A 485 -30.13 5.14 25.49
CA ASP A 485 -31.34 4.33 25.46
C ASP A 485 -32.33 4.67 26.57
N GLN A 486 -31.81 4.82 27.78
CA GLN A 486 -32.62 5.18 28.92
C GLN A 486 -33.12 6.62 28.84
N LEU A 487 -32.28 7.55 28.43
CA LEU A 487 -32.66 8.96 28.26
C LEU A 487 -33.70 9.13 27.15
N GLU A 488 -33.61 8.40 26.04
CA GLU A 488 -34.64 8.43 25.00
C GLU A 488 -36.03 8.09 25.59
N LYS A 489 -36.11 6.98 26.33
CA LYS A 489 -37.36 6.52 26.98
C LYS A 489 -37.88 7.53 28.01
N GLU A 490 -37.01 8.12 28.81
CA GLU A 490 -37.35 9.13 29.79
C GLU A 490 -37.86 10.43 29.16
N TYR A 491 -37.14 10.95 28.16
CA TYR A 491 -37.51 12.18 27.47
C TYR A 491 -38.77 12.02 26.64
N ARG A 492 -38.96 10.87 25.99
CA ARG A 492 -40.19 10.49 25.31
C ARG A 492 -41.41 10.55 26.26
N LYS A 493 -41.29 9.90 27.40
CA LYS A 493 -42.33 9.87 28.45
C LYS A 493 -42.61 11.26 29.02
N ALA A 494 -41.56 12.02 29.33
CA ALA A 494 -41.68 13.38 29.86
C ALA A 494 -42.35 14.31 28.85
N HIS A 495 -41.97 14.19 27.54
CA HIS A 495 -42.57 15.00 26.49
C HIS A 495 -44.04 14.69 26.26
N ILE A 496 -44.44 13.41 26.23
CA ILE A 496 -45.83 12.97 26.12
C ILE A 496 -46.66 13.53 27.31
N SER A 497 -46.08 13.51 28.53
CA SER A 497 -46.75 14.10 29.71
C SER A 497 -46.95 15.62 29.56
N ARG A 498 -45.97 16.35 29.01
CA ARG A 498 -46.11 17.80 28.72
C ARG A 498 -47.16 18.06 27.66
N LEU A 499 -47.24 17.23 26.64
CA LEU A 499 -48.22 17.32 25.56
C LEU A 499 -49.65 17.15 26.09
N ASN A 500 -49.85 16.11 26.94
CA ASN A 500 -51.18 15.84 27.56
C ASN A 500 -51.63 16.95 28.52
N LYS A 501 -50.68 17.73 29.06
CA LYS A 501 -50.97 18.89 29.91
C LYS A 501 -51.17 20.21 29.12
N GLY A 502 -51.06 20.17 27.80
CA GLY A 502 -51.14 21.36 26.94
C GLY A 502 -49.96 22.32 27.08
N LEU A 503 -48.80 21.83 27.57
CA LEU A 503 -47.61 22.63 27.80
C LEU A 503 -46.66 22.68 26.60
N CYS A 504 -46.99 21.98 25.51
CA CYS A 504 -46.21 22.00 24.25
C CYS A 504 -47.19 21.91 23.06
N GLU A 505 -46.72 22.45 21.94
CA GLU A 505 -47.41 22.34 20.67
C GLU A 505 -47.31 20.92 20.09
N PRO A 506 -48.40 20.30 19.58
CA PRO A 506 -48.40 18.95 19.03
C PRO A 506 -47.37 18.74 17.91
N ARG A 507 -47.21 19.72 17.01
CA ARG A 507 -46.23 19.67 15.90
C ARG A 507 -44.79 19.62 16.43
N ALA A 508 -44.46 20.44 17.45
CA ALA A 508 -43.16 20.40 18.11
C ALA A 508 -42.91 19.05 18.76
N GLY A 509 -43.97 18.40 19.26
CA GLY A 509 -43.91 17.07 19.85
C GLY A 509 -43.47 16.00 18.87
N ILE A 510 -44.02 16.00 17.66
CA ILE A 510 -43.67 15.03 16.63
C ILE A 510 -42.18 15.18 16.26
N ILE A 511 -41.72 16.41 15.97
CA ILE A 511 -40.32 16.68 15.60
C ILE A 511 -39.36 16.25 16.73
N PHE A 512 -39.70 16.61 17.99
CA PHE A 512 -38.86 16.24 19.13
C PHE A 512 -38.71 14.73 19.28
N LEU A 513 -39.80 13.97 19.15
CA LEU A 513 -39.78 12.51 19.27
C LEU A 513 -39.00 11.84 18.15
N GLU A 514 -39.11 12.34 16.92
CA GLU A 514 -38.32 11.84 15.80
C GLU A 514 -36.84 12.19 15.94
N LEU A 515 -36.48 13.38 16.45
CA LEU A 515 -35.09 13.76 16.70
C LEU A 515 -34.43 12.86 17.73
N ILE A 516 -35.07 12.60 18.89
CA ILE A 516 -34.48 11.73 19.92
C ILE A 516 -34.37 10.28 19.43
N SER A 517 -35.30 9.81 18.59
CA SER A 517 -35.24 8.47 17.99
C SER A 517 -34.09 8.35 16.97
N ASN A 518 -33.87 9.36 16.13
CA ASN A 518 -32.72 9.35 15.22
C ASN A 518 -31.38 9.40 15.99
N LEU A 519 -31.31 10.16 17.08
CA LEU A 519 -30.12 10.22 17.93
C LEU A 519 -29.82 8.88 18.63
N GLU A 520 -30.86 8.18 19.13
CA GLU A 520 -30.69 6.84 19.72
C GLU A 520 -30.14 5.86 18.67
N ARG A 521 -30.68 5.84 17.45
CA ARG A 521 -30.16 4.99 16.36
C ARG A 521 -28.71 5.32 15.97
N VAL A 522 -28.31 6.60 16.01
CA VAL A 522 -26.90 6.97 15.84
C VAL A 522 -26.03 6.33 16.94
N SER A 523 -26.52 6.27 18.17
CA SER A 523 -25.81 5.60 19.28
C SER A 523 -25.69 4.09 19.08
N ASP A 524 -26.74 3.42 18.59
CA ASP A 524 -26.73 2.01 18.23
C ASP A 524 -25.67 1.69 17.16
N HIS A 525 -25.65 2.49 16.09
CA HIS A 525 -24.62 2.33 15.05
C HIS A 525 -23.22 2.63 15.56
N ALA A 526 -23.07 3.59 16.48
CA ALA A 526 -21.78 3.85 17.13
C ALA A 526 -21.31 2.65 17.97
N MET A 527 -22.22 1.95 18.65
CA MET A 527 -21.89 0.71 19.37
C MET A 527 -21.47 -0.41 18.41
N ASN A 528 -22.19 -0.60 17.28
CA ASN A 528 -21.81 -1.58 16.27
C ASN A 528 -20.39 -1.30 15.72
N ILE A 529 -20.07 -0.03 15.45
CA ILE A 529 -18.73 0.38 15.01
C ILE A 529 -17.68 0.03 16.09
N ALA A 530 -17.94 0.34 17.35
CA ALA A 530 -17.01 0.05 18.45
C ALA A 530 -16.80 -1.45 18.67
N ALA A 531 -17.85 -2.28 18.51
CA ALA A 531 -17.82 -3.73 18.70
C ALA A 531 -16.87 -4.43 17.71
N LEU A 532 -16.54 -3.81 16.57
CA LEU A 532 -15.56 -4.34 15.62
C LEU A 532 -14.14 -4.45 16.19
N VAL A 533 -13.86 -3.81 17.34
CA VAL A 533 -12.60 -3.99 18.08
C VAL A 533 -12.45 -5.42 18.59
N ASP A 534 -13.53 -6.09 18.96
CA ASP A 534 -13.50 -7.48 19.43
C ASP A 534 -13.40 -8.49 18.29
N GLU A 535 -13.92 -8.16 17.11
CA GLU A 535 -13.86 -9.02 15.92
C GLU A 535 -12.49 -8.97 15.24
N SER A 536 -11.79 -7.86 15.37
CA SER A 536 -10.49 -7.65 14.73
C SER A 536 -9.42 -7.36 15.79
N ASP A 537 -8.54 -8.31 16.10
CA ASP A 537 -7.33 -8.09 16.92
C ASP A 537 -6.34 -7.07 16.31
N TYR A 538 -6.78 -6.22 15.34
CA TYR A 538 -5.89 -5.38 14.53
C TYR A 538 -6.44 -3.97 14.26
N THR A 539 -5.53 -2.98 14.30
CA THR A 539 -5.81 -1.58 13.98
C THR A 539 -6.39 -1.40 12.56
N VAL A 540 -7.46 -0.63 12.45
CA VAL A 540 -8.06 -0.16 11.18
C VAL A 540 -7.14 0.85 10.46
N ALA A 541 -6.15 1.41 11.16
CA ALA A 541 -5.20 2.41 10.63
C ALA A 541 -3.80 1.85 10.36
#